data_35a0939aad187ca212b7d6e4c56dad88
#
_entry.id   35a0939aad187ca212b7d6e4c56dad88
#
_cell.length_a   1.000
_cell.length_b   1.000
_cell.length_c   1.000
_cell.angle_alpha   90.00
_cell.angle_beta   90.00
_cell.angle_gamma   90.00
#
_symmetry.space_group_name_H-M   'P 1'
#
loop_
_entity.id
_entity.type
_entity.pdbx_description
1 polymer ?
#
loop_
_entity_poly.entity_id
_entity_poly.type
_entity_poly.pdbx_seq_one_letter_code
_entity_poly.pdbx_strand_id
1 'polypeptide(L)'
;MYKKALMMGLRFPTNRGVLSTEQLYQLPNSDLVAALKATNKLLKKDESDELSFLDSSKVPDVENNLRFEILKDVYITRKTLADEAAAAADKKATTQKIVNRMAELKDKEFEKLSLEELEAMLPK
;
A
#
# COMPACT_ATOMS: atom_id res chain seq x y z
N MET A 1 -13.91 -13.78 -3.23
CA MET A 1 -13.93 -12.91 -2.03
C MET A 1 -14.81 -11.69 -2.24
N TYR A 2 -14.45 -10.78 -3.10
CA TYR A 2 -15.24 -9.55 -3.34
C TYR A 2 -16.62 -9.80 -3.92
N LYS A 3 -16.73 -10.71 -4.86
CA LYS A 3 -18.01 -11.09 -5.48
C LYS A 3 -19.00 -11.58 -4.42
N LYS A 4 -18.52 -12.43 -3.51
CA LYS A 4 -19.34 -12.97 -2.43
C LYS A 4 -19.80 -11.86 -1.47
N ALA A 5 -18.91 -10.94 -1.14
CA ALA A 5 -19.23 -9.78 -0.30
C ALA A 5 -20.28 -8.87 -0.95
N LEU A 6 -20.17 -8.65 -2.25
CA LEU A 6 -21.14 -7.87 -3.01
C LEU A 6 -22.52 -8.55 -3.05
N MET A 7 -22.54 -9.87 -3.24
CA MET A 7 -23.79 -10.64 -3.25
C MET A 7 -24.50 -10.64 -1.89
N MET A 8 -23.72 -10.63 -0.81
CA MET A 8 -24.24 -10.57 0.57
C MET A 8 -24.59 -9.16 1.01
N GLY A 9 -24.23 -8.14 0.24
CA GLY A 9 -24.38 -6.75 0.65
C GLY A 9 -23.55 -6.42 1.88
N LEU A 10 -22.38 -7.01 2.00
CA LEU A 10 -21.52 -6.89 3.19
C LEU A 10 -21.09 -5.45 3.41
N ARG A 11 -21.16 -5.00 4.66
CA ARG A 11 -20.74 -3.68 5.09
C ARG A 11 -19.70 -3.79 6.21
N PHE A 12 -18.88 -2.76 6.35
CA PHE A 12 -17.75 -2.75 7.27
C PHE A 12 -17.93 -1.65 8.31
N PRO A 13 -18.12 -2.01 9.59
CA PRO A 13 -18.18 -1.01 10.64
C PRO A 13 -16.79 -0.43 10.90
N THR A 14 -16.67 0.89 10.81
CA THR A 14 -15.43 1.62 11.06
C THR A 14 -15.68 2.81 11.98
N ASN A 15 -14.61 3.47 12.40
CA ASN A 15 -14.69 4.70 13.20
C ASN A 15 -15.42 5.83 12.47
N ARG A 16 -15.49 5.75 11.15
CA ARG A 16 -16.20 6.73 10.30
C ARG A 16 -17.60 6.29 9.91
N GLY A 17 -18.12 5.23 10.53
CA GLY A 17 -19.42 4.66 10.23
C GLY A 17 -19.32 3.36 9.45
N VAL A 18 -20.44 2.90 8.92
CA VAL A 18 -20.53 1.67 8.14
C VAL A 18 -20.19 1.98 6.68
N LEU A 19 -19.15 1.35 6.17
CA LEU A 19 -18.63 1.60 4.83
C LEU A 19 -18.83 0.40 3.92
N SER A 20 -18.93 0.66 2.61
CA SER A 20 -18.89 -0.36 1.57
C SER A 20 -17.44 -0.75 1.24
N THR A 21 -17.27 -1.84 0.47
CA THR A 21 -15.94 -2.29 0.02
C THR A 21 -15.16 -1.20 -0.71
N GLU A 22 -15.83 -0.46 -1.60
CA GLU A 22 -15.20 0.64 -2.34
C GLU A 22 -14.70 1.74 -1.42
N GLN A 23 -15.47 2.07 -0.40
CA GLN A 23 -15.10 3.12 0.56
C GLN A 23 -13.90 2.75 1.42
N LEU A 24 -13.63 1.46 1.61
CA LEU A 24 -12.46 0.99 2.36
C LEU A 24 -11.14 1.43 1.71
N TYR A 25 -11.10 1.50 0.39
CA TYR A 25 -9.90 1.95 -0.33
C TYR A 25 -9.59 3.43 -0.13
N GLN A 26 -10.56 4.20 0.32
CA GLN A 26 -10.41 5.63 0.61
C GLN A 26 -10.24 5.91 2.11
N LEU A 27 -10.36 4.89 2.95
CA LEU A 27 -10.25 5.02 4.40
C LEU A 27 -8.80 5.29 4.82
N PRO A 28 -8.52 6.22 5.75
CA PRO A 28 -7.18 6.41 6.29
C PRO A 28 -6.60 5.12 6.88
N ASN A 29 -5.29 4.91 6.75
CA ASN A 29 -4.64 3.69 7.24
C ASN A 29 -4.88 3.41 8.72
N SER A 30 -4.89 4.45 9.55
CA SER A 30 -5.16 4.31 10.99
C SER A 30 -6.55 3.73 11.25
N ASP A 31 -7.56 4.19 10.51
CA ASP A 31 -8.93 3.70 10.64
C ASP A 31 -9.05 2.28 10.08
N LEU A 32 -8.35 1.97 9.01
CA LEU A 32 -8.30 0.64 8.42
C LEU A 32 -7.67 -0.38 9.38
N VAL A 33 -6.56 -0.02 10.01
CA VAL A 33 -5.89 -0.86 11.02
C VAL A 33 -6.81 -1.05 12.24
N ALA A 34 -7.49 -0.02 12.68
CA ALA A 34 -8.45 -0.11 13.77
C ALA A 34 -9.60 -1.08 13.44
N ALA A 35 -10.13 -1.02 12.22
CA ALA A 35 -11.17 -1.94 11.74
C ALA A 35 -10.65 -3.38 11.68
N LEU A 36 -9.42 -3.60 11.22
CA LEU A 36 -8.78 -4.92 11.20
C LEU A 36 -8.64 -5.49 12.61
N LYS A 37 -8.15 -4.70 13.55
CA LYS A 37 -7.98 -5.12 14.94
C LYS A 37 -9.32 -5.45 15.58
N ALA A 38 -10.34 -4.63 15.36
CA ALA A 38 -11.67 -4.86 15.88
C ALA A 38 -12.27 -6.16 15.35
N THR A 39 -12.17 -6.41 14.06
CA THR A 39 -12.67 -7.64 13.42
C THR A 39 -11.92 -8.87 13.91
N ASN A 40 -10.59 -8.79 14.00
CA ASN A 40 -9.76 -9.87 14.53
C ASN A 40 -10.12 -10.21 15.98
N LYS A 41 -10.40 -9.20 16.78
CA LYS A 41 -10.82 -9.37 18.18
C LYS A 41 -12.16 -10.09 18.28
N LEU A 42 -13.11 -9.77 17.39
CA LEU A 42 -14.39 -10.48 17.31
C LEU A 42 -14.20 -11.95 16.95
N LEU A 43 -13.34 -12.25 15.98
CA LEU A 43 -13.05 -13.63 15.57
C LEU A 43 -12.39 -14.42 16.68
N LYS A 44 -11.43 -13.83 17.40
CA LYS A 44 -10.76 -14.48 18.53
C LYS A 44 -11.71 -14.72 19.70
N LYS A 45 -12.64 -13.80 19.92
CA LYS A 45 -13.65 -13.94 20.99
C LYS A 45 -14.55 -15.15 20.71
N ASP A 46 -14.93 -15.35 19.45
CA ASP A 46 -15.73 -16.50 19.04
C ASP A 46 -14.95 -17.82 19.23
N GLU A 47 -13.66 -17.83 18.93
CA GLU A 47 -12.78 -19.00 19.13
C GLU A 47 -12.54 -19.30 20.61
N SER A 48 -12.44 -18.26 21.45
CA SER A 48 -12.15 -18.40 22.88
C SER A 48 -13.38 -18.66 23.74
N ASP A 49 -14.58 -18.62 23.18
CA ASP A 49 -15.81 -18.91 23.89
C ASP A 49 -15.89 -20.42 24.16
N GLU A 50 -15.67 -20.83 25.42
CA GLU A 50 -15.71 -22.23 25.84
C GLU A 50 -17.09 -22.88 25.57
N LEU A 51 -18.15 -22.08 25.52
CA LEU A 51 -19.47 -22.58 25.21
C LEU A 51 -19.69 -22.83 23.72
N SER A 52 -18.81 -22.34 22.87
CA SER A 52 -18.94 -22.50 21.42
C SER A 52 -18.87 -23.98 20.98
N PHE A 53 -18.13 -24.81 21.70
CA PHE A 53 -18.05 -26.24 21.40
C PHE A 53 -19.33 -27.01 21.76
N LEU A 54 -20.14 -26.47 22.65
CA LEU A 54 -21.42 -27.07 23.04
C LEU A 54 -22.52 -26.77 22.04
N ASP A 55 -22.34 -25.73 21.26
CA ASP A 55 -23.31 -25.32 20.25
C ASP A 55 -22.88 -25.84 18.87
N SER A 56 -23.24 -27.07 18.60
CA SER A 56 -22.92 -27.74 17.32
C SER A 56 -23.67 -27.12 16.13
N SER A 57 -24.62 -26.24 16.39
CA SER A 57 -25.34 -25.52 15.35
C SER A 57 -24.71 -24.19 14.98
N LYS A 58 -23.60 -23.81 15.66
CA LYS A 58 -22.92 -22.54 15.41
C LYS A 58 -22.18 -22.63 14.07
N VAL A 59 -22.78 -22.01 13.09
CA VAL A 59 -22.14 -21.85 11.76
C VAL A 59 -20.93 -20.94 11.94
N PRO A 60 -19.75 -21.27 11.35
CA PRO A 60 -18.63 -20.34 11.35
C PRO A 60 -19.09 -18.95 10.91
N ASP A 61 -18.58 -17.92 11.57
CA ASP A 61 -18.96 -16.53 11.23
C ASP A 61 -18.35 -16.15 9.88
N VAL A 62 -19.01 -16.59 8.82
CA VAL A 62 -18.58 -16.40 7.43
C VAL A 62 -18.51 -14.91 7.12
N GLU A 63 -19.44 -14.13 7.64
CA GLU A 63 -19.46 -12.69 7.40
C GLU A 63 -18.26 -11.98 8.00
N ASN A 64 -17.94 -12.26 9.28
CA ASN A 64 -16.77 -11.64 9.93
C ASN A 64 -15.46 -12.13 9.36
N ASN A 65 -15.35 -13.41 9.02
CA ASN A 65 -14.18 -13.97 8.34
C ASN A 65 -13.98 -13.28 6.99
N LEU A 66 -15.04 -13.08 6.23
CA LEU A 66 -14.99 -12.42 4.94
C LEU A 66 -14.62 -10.93 5.09
N ARG A 67 -15.17 -10.26 6.09
CA ARG A 67 -14.78 -8.88 6.42
C ARG A 67 -13.30 -8.78 6.74
N PHE A 68 -12.79 -9.68 7.56
CA PHE A 68 -11.37 -9.71 7.92
C PHE A 68 -10.48 -9.94 6.70
N GLU A 69 -10.82 -10.88 5.85
CA GLU A 69 -10.08 -11.18 4.62
C GLU A 69 -10.04 -9.96 3.69
N ILE A 70 -11.18 -9.30 3.50
CA ILE A 70 -11.28 -8.12 2.63
C ILE A 70 -10.50 -6.95 3.23
N LEU A 71 -10.64 -6.67 4.52
CA LEU A 71 -9.89 -5.61 5.19
C LEU A 71 -8.39 -5.85 5.09
N LYS A 72 -7.96 -7.09 5.29
CA LYS A 72 -6.56 -7.48 5.16
C LYS A 72 -6.07 -7.28 3.72
N ASP A 73 -6.86 -7.68 2.74
CA ASP A 73 -6.51 -7.51 1.32
C ASP A 73 -6.40 -6.04 0.94
N VAL A 74 -7.35 -5.21 1.36
CA VAL A 74 -7.31 -3.75 1.14
C VAL A 74 -6.04 -3.15 1.77
N TYR A 75 -5.72 -3.53 2.99
CA TYR A 75 -4.53 -3.05 3.70
C TYR A 75 -3.25 -3.43 2.96
N ILE A 76 -3.12 -4.71 2.58
CA ILE A 76 -1.94 -5.22 1.86
C ILE A 76 -1.82 -4.55 0.49
N THR A 77 -2.92 -4.42 -0.24
CA THR A 77 -2.93 -3.77 -1.57
C THR A 77 -2.48 -2.32 -1.46
N ARG A 78 -3.02 -1.56 -0.52
CA ARG A 78 -2.65 -0.16 -0.32
C ARG A 78 -1.21 0.00 0.13
N LYS A 79 -0.73 -0.89 1.01
CA LYS A 79 0.66 -0.90 1.45
C LYS A 79 1.60 -1.20 0.29
N THR A 80 1.28 -2.20 -0.52
CA THR A 80 2.08 -2.57 -1.69
C THR A 80 2.14 -1.42 -2.69
N LEU A 81 1.02 -0.77 -2.97
CA LEU A 81 0.97 0.40 -3.87
C LEU A 81 1.79 1.56 -3.31
N ALA A 82 1.73 1.82 -2.01
CA ALA A 82 2.51 2.86 -1.37
C ALA A 82 4.01 2.55 -1.42
N ASP A 83 4.40 1.30 -1.14
CA ASP A 83 5.79 0.85 -1.21
C ASP A 83 6.33 0.92 -2.64
N GLU A 84 5.53 0.53 -3.63
CA GLU A 84 5.90 0.65 -5.04
C GLU A 84 6.07 2.11 -5.47
N ALA A 85 5.18 2.98 -5.03
CA ALA A 85 5.26 4.42 -5.31
C ALA A 85 6.51 5.03 -4.66
N ALA A 86 6.82 4.65 -3.41
CA ALA A 86 8.02 5.09 -2.71
C ALA A 86 9.29 4.57 -3.41
N ALA A 87 9.31 3.31 -3.81
CA ALA A 87 10.43 2.71 -4.53
C ALA A 87 10.64 3.39 -5.89
N ALA A 88 9.56 3.70 -6.61
CA ALA A 88 9.62 4.42 -7.88
C ALA A 88 10.15 5.84 -7.69
N ALA A 89 9.72 6.54 -6.63
CA ALA A 89 10.21 7.87 -6.29
C ALA A 89 11.69 7.86 -5.94
N ASP A 90 12.14 6.89 -5.13
CA ASP A 90 13.55 6.73 -4.76
C ASP A 90 14.42 6.44 -5.99
N LYS A 91 13.95 5.55 -6.86
CA LYS A 91 14.65 5.22 -8.10
C LYS A 91 14.78 6.44 -9.01
N LYS A 92 13.71 7.22 -9.13
CA LYS A 92 13.70 8.45 -9.91
C LYS A 92 14.67 9.50 -9.33
N ALA A 93 14.67 9.67 -8.00
CA ALA A 93 15.57 10.57 -7.32
C ALA A 93 17.04 10.15 -7.49
N THR A 94 17.33 8.86 -7.38
CA THR A 94 18.66 8.30 -7.59
C THR A 94 19.12 8.52 -9.04
N THR A 95 18.26 8.26 -10.01
CA THR A 95 18.54 8.51 -11.43
C THR A 95 18.85 9.99 -11.67
N GLN A 96 18.08 10.89 -11.08
CA GLN A 96 18.31 12.33 -11.21
C GLN A 96 19.65 12.76 -10.61
N LYS A 97 20.03 12.20 -9.47
CA LYS A 97 21.35 12.45 -8.87
C LYS A 97 22.48 11.99 -9.76
N ILE A 98 22.34 10.83 -10.38
CA ILE A 98 23.34 10.29 -11.31
C ILE A 98 23.47 11.21 -12.54
N VAL A 99 22.34 11.63 -13.12
CA VAL A 99 22.33 12.53 -14.27
C VAL A 99 23.01 13.86 -13.92
N ASN A 100 22.70 14.44 -12.76
CA ASN A 100 23.31 15.69 -12.29
C ASN A 100 24.83 15.53 -12.11
N ARG A 101 25.27 14.42 -11.54
CA ARG A 101 26.71 14.14 -11.38
C ARG A 101 27.42 14.00 -12.69
N MET A 102 26.81 13.34 -13.67
CA MET A 102 27.37 13.21 -15.00
C MET A 102 27.53 14.58 -15.67
N ALA A 103 26.56 15.46 -15.53
CA ALA A 103 26.63 16.82 -16.05
C ALA A 103 27.78 17.62 -15.42
N GLU A 104 27.95 17.52 -14.09
CA GLU A 104 29.05 18.17 -13.36
C GLU A 104 30.42 17.68 -13.84
N LEU A 105 30.56 16.38 -14.05
CA LEU A 105 31.80 15.78 -14.54
C LEU A 105 32.13 16.24 -15.95
N LYS A 106 31.15 16.35 -16.81
CA LYS A 106 31.34 16.88 -18.16
C LYS A 106 31.82 18.34 -18.16
N ASP A 107 31.19 19.15 -17.29
CA ASP A 107 31.57 20.56 -17.12
C ASP A 107 33.02 20.68 -16.64
N LYS A 108 33.44 19.84 -15.68
CA LYS A 108 34.81 19.79 -15.21
C LYS A 108 35.79 19.39 -16.28
N GLU A 109 35.44 18.45 -17.14
CA GLU A 109 36.26 18.07 -18.27
C GLU A 109 36.46 19.24 -19.23
N PHE A 110 35.39 19.99 -19.52
CA PHE A 110 35.50 21.19 -20.35
C PHE A 110 36.36 22.27 -19.68
N GLU A 111 36.27 22.47 -18.38
CA GLU A 111 37.11 23.41 -17.65
C GLU A 111 38.61 23.06 -17.72
N LYS A 112 38.90 21.78 -17.77
CA LYS A 112 40.30 21.29 -17.84
C LYS A 112 40.92 21.35 -19.24
N LEU A 113 40.10 21.55 -20.27
CA LEU A 113 40.60 21.65 -21.63
C LEU A 113 41.32 23.00 -21.84
N SER A 114 42.44 22.98 -22.50
CA SER A 114 43.15 24.18 -22.89
C SER A 114 42.35 24.96 -23.93
N LEU A 115 42.65 26.26 -24.05
CA LEU A 115 42.01 27.10 -25.05
C LEU A 115 42.22 26.53 -26.48
N GLU A 116 43.40 26.00 -26.76
CA GLU A 116 43.71 25.36 -28.04
C GLU A 116 42.82 24.16 -28.30
N GLU A 117 42.60 23.32 -27.28
CA GLU A 117 41.76 22.14 -27.39
C GLU A 117 40.29 22.54 -27.63
N LEU A 118 39.82 23.58 -26.94
CA LEU A 118 38.50 24.11 -27.15
C LEU A 118 38.29 24.68 -28.54
N GLU A 119 39.27 25.40 -29.05
CA GLU A 119 39.25 25.93 -30.41
C GLU A 119 39.23 24.81 -31.47
N ALA A 120 39.98 23.74 -31.22
CA ALA A 120 39.99 22.56 -32.08
C ALA A 120 38.63 21.85 -32.13
N MET A 121 37.83 21.94 -31.06
CA MET A 121 36.51 21.35 -30.99
C MET A 121 35.44 22.22 -31.67
N LEU A 122 35.71 23.48 -31.94
CA LEU A 122 34.77 24.36 -32.61
C LEU A 122 34.65 23.97 -34.08
N PRO A 123 33.44 23.92 -34.63
CA PRO A 123 33.23 23.67 -36.05
C PRO A 123 33.81 24.84 -36.87
N LYS A 124 34.64 24.49 -37.84
CA LYS A 124 35.21 25.49 -38.73
C LYS A 124 34.24 25.86 -39.85
#